data_bcc7e2a9e417137df7bed1f813892880
#
_entry.id   bcc7e2a9e417137df7bed1f813892880
#
_cell.length_a   1.000
_cell.length_b   1.000
_cell.length_c   1.000
_cell.angle_alpha   90.00
_cell.angle_beta   90.00
_cell.angle_gamma   90.00
#
_symmetry.space_group_name_H-M   'P 1'
#
loop_
_entity.id
_entity.type
_entity.pdbx_description
1 polymer ?
#
loop_
_entity_poly.entity_id
_entity_poly.type
_entity_poly.pdbx_seq_one_letter_code
_entity_poly.pdbx_strand_id
1 'polypeptide(L)'
;MAKRIDYHNDPAAPRAEHIVPSVNVVVTNDDGEILLIRRTDNGNWALPGGGVDIGESLPQAGIRETLEETGIDCEITGLSGIYTDPGHVILYTSNGEVRQEFSVVLTARVTGGQPTPSDETSEVRWVSVGDIASYEMDPSMRFRVHHYTGDPAEPYIG
;
A
#
# COMPACT_ATOMS: atom_id res chain seq x y z
N MET A 1 13.83 -17.19 -0.63
CA MET A 1 12.58 -16.44 -0.56
C MET A 1 12.84 -14.98 -0.91
N ALA A 2 12.09 -14.44 -1.84
CA ALA A 2 12.20 -13.02 -2.21
C ALA A 2 11.82 -12.12 -1.04
N LYS A 3 12.61 -11.07 -0.81
CA LYS A 3 12.36 -10.09 0.24
C LYS A 3 12.29 -8.69 -0.36
N ARG A 4 11.52 -7.86 0.29
CA ARG A 4 11.52 -6.42 0.11
C ARG A 4 12.22 -5.79 1.30
N ILE A 5 13.17 -4.89 1.05
CA ILE A 5 13.89 -4.13 2.08
C ILE A 5 13.66 -2.65 1.81
N ASP A 6 13.09 -1.96 2.78
CA ASP A 6 12.83 -0.53 2.70
C ASP A 6 13.90 0.23 3.50
N TYR A 7 14.45 1.27 2.90
CA TYR A 7 15.42 2.20 3.51
C TYR A 7 14.79 3.58 3.61
N HIS A 8 14.94 4.22 4.74
CA HIS A 8 14.38 5.55 5.01
C HIS A 8 15.49 6.51 5.44
N ASN A 9 15.93 7.39 4.54
CA ASN A 9 17.03 8.34 4.78
C ASN A 9 18.28 7.66 5.35
N ASP A 10 18.55 6.46 4.90
CA ASP A 10 19.65 5.62 5.37
C ASP A 10 20.85 5.79 4.45
N PRO A 11 22.02 6.24 4.97
CA PRO A 11 23.23 6.39 4.14
C PRO A 11 23.75 5.05 3.59
N ALA A 12 23.32 3.91 4.17
CA ALA A 12 23.66 2.58 3.66
C ALA A 12 22.73 2.11 2.54
N ALA A 13 21.70 2.88 2.18
CA ALA A 13 20.78 2.51 1.11
C ALA A 13 21.54 2.39 -0.22
N PRO A 14 21.25 1.35 -1.03
CA PRO A 14 21.80 1.27 -2.37
C PRO A 14 21.24 2.41 -3.23
N ARG A 15 21.96 2.76 -4.29
CA ARG A 15 21.52 3.80 -5.21
C ARG A 15 20.30 3.32 -6.00
N ALA A 16 19.22 4.10 -5.96
CA ALA A 16 18.05 3.84 -6.78
C ALA A 16 18.33 4.03 -8.27
N GLU A 17 17.81 3.16 -9.08
CA GLU A 17 17.99 3.14 -10.54
C GLU A 17 16.69 3.42 -11.28
N HIS A 18 15.56 3.25 -10.61
CA HIS A 18 14.24 3.36 -11.21
C HIS A 18 13.29 4.11 -10.29
N ILE A 19 12.30 4.74 -10.92
CA ILE A 19 11.06 5.19 -10.28
C ILE A 19 9.94 4.40 -10.96
N VAL A 20 9.19 3.63 -10.16
CA VAL A 20 8.07 2.83 -10.66
C VAL A 20 6.81 3.32 -9.96
N PRO A 21 5.85 3.90 -10.71
CA PRO A 21 4.60 4.30 -10.11
C PRO A 21 3.88 3.13 -9.45
N SER A 22 3.44 3.33 -8.22
CA SER A 22 2.67 2.35 -7.47
C SER A 22 1.43 2.99 -6.85
N VAL A 23 0.48 2.17 -6.49
CA VAL A 23 -0.77 2.58 -5.86
C VAL A 23 -1.01 1.76 -4.60
N ASN A 24 -1.47 2.42 -3.55
CA ASN A 24 -2.11 1.77 -2.40
C ASN A 24 -3.55 2.23 -2.33
N VAL A 25 -4.41 1.42 -1.75
CA VAL A 25 -5.83 1.73 -1.63
C VAL A 25 -6.28 1.60 -0.19
N VAL A 26 -6.86 2.66 0.35
CA VAL A 26 -7.58 2.62 1.62
C VAL A 26 -9.02 2.23 1.29
N VAL A 27 -9.34 0.96 1.47
CA VAL A 27 -10.69 0.44 1.25
C VAL A 27 -11.43 0.40 2.56
N THR A 28 -12.62 0.98 2.60
CA THR A 28 -13.46 0.97 3.80
C THR A 28 -14.75 0.20 3.57
N ASN A 29 -15.30 -0.34 4.66
CA ASN A 29 -16.62 -0.94 4.70
C ASN A 29 -17.64 -0.04 5.44
N ASP A 30 -18.88 -0.49 5.57
CA ASP A 30 -19.94 0.28 6.20
C ASP A 30 -19.71 0.53 7.70
N ASP A 31 -18.87 -0.28 8.34
CA ASP A 31 -18.48 -0.12 9.75
C ASP A 31 -17.30 0.83 9.94
N GLY A 32 -16.78 1.42 8.86
CA GLY A 32 -15.62 2.31 8.89
C GLY A 32 -14.29 1.58 9.09
N GLU A 33 -14.27 0.26 8.96
CA GLU A 33 -13.06 -0.54 9.05
C GLU A 33 -12.24 -0.41 7.76
N ILE A 34 -10.92 -0.56 7.90
CA ILE A 34 -9.95 -0.46 6.79
C ILE A 34 -9.45 -1.87 6.46
N LEU A 35 -9.34 -2.15 5.17
CA LEU A 35 -8.81 -3.41 4.66
C LEU A 35 -7.28 -3.40 4.74
N LEU A 36 -6.72 -4.35 5.48
CA LEU A 36 -5.28 -4.55 5.59
C LEU A 36 -4.87 -5.94 5.13
N ILE A 37 -3.67 -6.02 4.58
CA ILE A 37 -3.01 -7.26 4.18
C ILE A 37 -1.76 -7.47 5.02
N ARG A 38 -1.39 -8.73 5.23
CA ARG A 38 -0.07 -9.08 5.76
C ARG A 38 0.79 -9.61 4.62
N ARG A 39 1.90 -8.93 4.37
CA ARG A 39 2.82 -9.27 3.27
C ARG A 39 3.60 -10.53 3.57
N THR A 40 3.71 -11.41 2.57
CA THR A 40 4.56 -12.63 2.69
C THR A 40 6.05 -12.32 2.59
N ASP A 41 6.44 -11.23 1.89
CA ASP A 41 7.84 -10.90 1.63
C ASP A 41 8.58 -10.26 2.81
N ASN A 42 7.88 -9.61 3.74
CA ASN A 42 8.51 -9.00 4.93
C ASN A 42 7.70 -9.19 6.24
N GLY A 43 6.52 -9.80 6.17
CA GLY A 43 5.67 -10.06 7.33
C GLY A 43 4.94 -8.83 7.90
N ASN A 44 5.10 -7.66 7.30
CA ASN A 44 4.43 -6.45 7.73
C ASN A 44 2.99 -6.36 7.22
N TRP A 45 2.17 -5.67 7.98
CA TRP A 45 0.83 -5.27 7.55
C TRP A 45 0.91 -4.02 6.67
N ALA A 46 0.00 -3.93 5.71
CA ALA A 46 -0.01 -2.83 4.76
C ALA A 46 -1.41 -2.64 4.15
N LEU A 47 -1.60 -1.50 3.49
CA LEU A 47 -2.70 -1.32 2.56
C LEU A 47 -2.47 -2.20 1.33
N PRO A 48 -3.52 -2.74 0.70
CA PRO A 48 -3.37 -3.41 -0.58
C PRO A 48 -2.85 -2.44 -1.64
N GLY A 49 -2.08 -2.95 -2.59
CA GLY A 49 -1.51 -2.15 -3.66
C GLY A 49 -0.37 -2.83 -4.39
N GLY A 50 0.18 -2.12 -5.35
CA GLY A 50 1.30 -2.61 -6.17
C GLY A 50 1.60 -1.68 -7.32
N GLY A 51 2.41 -2.14 -8.26
CA GLY A 51 2.81 -1.37 -9.44
C GLY A 51 1.68 -1.15 -10.43
N VAL A 52 1.73 -0.02 -11.10
CA VAL A 52 0.83 0.28 -12.21
C VAL A 52 1.39 -0.37 -13.48
N ASP A 53 0.56 -1.16 -14.16
CA ASP A 53 0.95 -1.79 -15.43
C ASP A 53 0.73 -0.84 -16.60
N ILE A 54 1.51 -1.04 -17.67
CA ILE A 54 1.29 -0.31 -18.92
C ILE A 54 -0.12 -0.58 -19.42
N GLY A 55 -0.84 0.48 -19.75
CA GLY A 55 -2.23 0.39 -20.21
C GLY A 55 -3.27 0.55 -19.10
N GLU A 56 -2.86 0.66 -17.84
CA GLU A 56 -3.75 0.92 -16.72
C GLU A 56 -3.73 2.38 -16.30
N SER A 57 -4.88 2.89 -15.87
CA SER A 57 -4.96 4.09 -15.05
C SER A 57 -4.67 3.75 -13.57
N LEU A 58 -4.43 4.77 -12.74
CA LEU A 58 -4.29 4.58 -11.29
C LEU A 58 -5.51 3.89 -10.66
N PRO A 59 -6.75 4.33 -10.92
CA PRO A 59 -7.93 3.64 -10.40
C PRO A 59 -8.02 2.17 -10.84
N GLN A 60 -7.72 1.88 -12.10
CA GLN A 60 -7.72 0.51 -12.61
C GLN A 60 -6.69 -0.36 -11.90
N ALA A 61 -5.46 0.15 -11.72
CA ALA A 61 -4.41 -0.57 -11.01
C ALA A 61 -4.80 -0.81 -9.54
N GLY A 62 -5.37 0.19 -8.88
CA GLY A 62 -5.81 0.07 -7.49
C GLY A 62 -6.90 -0.99 -7.31
N ILE A 63 -7.90 -1.00 -8.19
CA ILE A 63 -8.98 -2.00 -8.15
C ILE A 63 -8.42 -3.40 -8.43
N ARG A 64 -7.57 -3.55 -9.42
CA ARG A 64 -6.95 -4.83 -9.78
C ARG A 64 -6.11 -5.39 -8.65
N GLU A 65 -5.18 -4.60 -8.11
CA GLU A 65 -4.31 -5.02 -7.01
C GLU A 65 -5.11 -5.40 -5.77
N THR A 66 -6.13 -4.61 -5.43
CA THR A 66 -6.99 -4.91 -4.29
C THR A 66 -7.69 -6.27 -4.48
N LEU A 67 -8.24 -6.53 -5.66
CA LEU A 67 -8.91 -7.80 -5.94
C LEU A 67 -7.93 -8.97 -5.90
N GLU A 68 -6.76 -8.83 -6.53
CA GLU A 68 -5.75 -9.89 -6.56
C GLU A 68 -5.22 -10.25 -5.17
N GLU A 69 -4.97 -9.24 -4.34
CA GLU A 69 -4.35 -9.45 -3.03
C GLU A 69 -5.35 -9.80 -1.93
N THR A 70 -6.61 -9.42 -2.07
CA THR A 70 -7.58 -9.49 -0.97
C THR A 70 -8.88 -10.20 -1.27
N GLY A 71 -9.21 -10.43 -2.54
CA GLY A 71 -10.51 -10.95 -2.95
C GLY A 71 -11.65 -9.92 -2.84
N ILE A 72 -11.33 -8.65 -2.58
CA ILE A 72 -12.33 -7.58 -2.40
C ILE A 72 -12.45 -6.75 -3.67
N ASP A 73 -13.69 -6.57 -4.14
CA ASP A 73 -14.04 -5.58 -5.14
C ASP A 73 -14.28 -4.22 -4.48
N CYS A 74 -13.85 -3.16 -5.13
CA CYS A 74 -14.02 -1.82 -4.58
C CYS A 74 -14.26 -0.79 -5.68
N GLU A 75 -14.77 0.36 -5.25
CA GLU A 75 -15.00 1.55 -6.07
C GLU A 75 -14.12 2.68 -5.54
N ILE A 76 -13.32 3.30 -6.39
CA ILE A 76 -12.44 4.41 -6.01
C ILE A 76 -13.29 5.65 -5.71
N THR A 77 -13.06 6.27 -4.57
CA THR A 77 -13.82 7.43 -4.09
C THR A 77 -13.01 8.72 -4.04
N GLY A 78 -11.68 8.65 -4.05
CA GLY A 78 -10.85 9.85 -3.98
C GLY A 78 -9.37 9.58 -3.84
N LEU A 79 -8.65 10.65 -3.49
CA LEU A 79 -7.20 10.66 -3.31
C LEU A 79 -6.87 10.94 -1.84
N SER A 80 -6.07 10.08 -1.23
CA SER A 80 -5.54 10.33 0.12
C SER A 80 -4.19 11.03 0.09
N GLY A 81 -3.31 10.71 -0.86
CA GLY A 81 -2.04 11.39 -0.96
C GLY A 81 -1.12 10.86 -2.04
N ILE A 82 -0.03 11.63 -2.26
CA ILE A 82 1.05 11.31 -3.18
C ILE A 82 2.35 11.33 -2.36
N TYR A 83 3.10 10.24 -2.41
CA TYR A 83 4.28 10.00 -1.56
C TYR A 83 5.49 9.74 -2.44
N THR A 84 6.40 10.69 -2.50
CA THR A 84 7.54 10.68 -3.43
C THR A 84 8.87 11.02 -2.77
N ASP A 85 9.01 10.78 -1.47
CA ASP A 85 10.25 11.05 -0.74
C ASP A 85 11.44 10.33 -1.38
N PRO A 86 12.45 11.04 -1.90
CA PRO A 86 13.62 10.40 -2.51
C PRO A 86 14.50 9.66 -1.48
N GLY A 87 14.33 9.91 -0.20
CA GLY A 87 14.97 9.16 0.87
C GLY A 87 14.38 7.77 1.11
N HIS A 88 13.22 7.48 0.53
CA HIS A 88 12.61 6.15 0.59
C HIS A 88 13.05 5.33 -0.61
N VAL A 89 13.95 4.36 -0.35
CA VAL A 89 14.54 3.48 -1.36
C VAL A 89 14.14 2.05 -1.06
N ILE A 90 13.77 1.28 -2.08
CA ILE A 90 13.31 -0.09 -1.94
C ILE A 90 14.20 -1.03 -2.75
N LEU A 91 14.74 -2.04 -2.07
CA LEU A 91 15.48 -3.14 -2.69
C LEU A 91 14.62 -4.39 -2.75
N TYR A 92 14.48 -4.96 -3.95
CA TYR A 92 13.89 -6.28 -4.14
C TYR A 92 15.00 -7.32 -4.33
N THR A 93 15.10 -8.27 -3.41
CA THR A 93 16.19 -9.25 -3.42
C THR A 93 16.04 -10.30 -4.52
N SER A 94 14.84 -10.48 -5.07
CA SER A 94 14.58 -11.47 -6.14
C SER A 94 15.35 -11.19 -7.44
N ASN A 95 15.55 -9.90 -7.77
CA ASN A 95 16.21 -9.48 -9.01
C ASN A 95 17.24 -8.36 -8.80
N GLY A 96 17.45 -7.91 -7.56
CA GLY A 96 18.37 -6.82 -7.25
C GLY A 96 17.88 -5.43 -7.65
N GLU A 97 16.62 -5.29 -8.03
CA GLU A 97 16.05 -4.00 -8.42
C GLU A 97 16.01 -3.03 -7.25
N VAL A 98 16.47 -1.80 -7.48
CA VAL A 98 16.46 -0.73 -6.49
C VAL A 98 15.62 0.43 -7.02
N ARG A 99 14.56 0.76 -6.29
CA ARG A 99 13.60 1.80 -6.67
C ARG A 99 13.64 2.98 -5.71
N GLN A 100 13.48 4.19 -6.25
CA GLN A 100 13.00 5.32 -5.48
C GLN A 100 11.48 5.23 -5.40
N GLU A 101 10.91 5.41 -4.22
CA GLU A 101 9.46 5.30 -4.02
C GLU A 101 8.70 6.40 -4.75
N PHE A 102 7.63 5.99 -5.41
CA PHE A 102 6.61 6.85 -5.99
C PHE A 102 5.27 6.15 -5.80
N SER A 103 4.49 6.60 -4.84
CA SER A 103 3.24 5.93 -4.50
C SER A 103 2.09 6.92 -4.39
N VAL A 104 0.97 6.54 -4.97
CA VAL A 104 -0.31 7.27 -4.84
C VAL A 104 -1.24 6.44 -3.96
N VAL A 105 -1.80 7.05 -2.93
CA VAL A 105 -2.77 6.41 -2.05
C VAL A 105 -4.16 6.90 -2.42
N LEU A 106 -4.98 5.98 -2.92
CA LEU A 106 -6.38 6.23 -3.26
C LEU A 106 -7.29 5.79 -2.10
N THR A 107 -8.46 6.38 -2.03
CA THR A 107 -9.53 5.90 -1.15
C THR A 107 -10.57 5.15 -1.96
N ALA A 108 -11.22 4.18 -1.34
CA ALA A 108 -12.23 3.35 -1.96
C ALA A 108 -13.23 2.84 -0.93
N ARG A 109 -14.37 2.36 -1.41
CA ARG A 109 -15.32 1.60 -0.61
C ARG A 109 -15.52 0.22 -1.19
N VAL A 110 -15.78 -0.75 -0.33
CA VAL A 110 -16.07 -2.12 -0.76
C VAL A 110 -17.37 -2.17 -1.54
N THR A 111 -17.38 -2.94 -2.63
CA THR A 111 -18.58 -3.21 -3.44
C THR A 111 -18.94 -4.68 -3.49
N GLY A 112 -18.01 -5.57 -3.09
CA GLY A 112 -18.28 -7.01 -3.08
C GLY A 112 -17.05 -7.81 -2.66
N GLY A 113 -17.19 -9.13 -2.66
CA GLY A 113 -16.12 -10.05 -2.33
C GLY A 113 -15.99 -10.34 -0.84
N GLN A 114 -15.05 -11.22 -0.50
CA GLN A 114 -14.74 -11.62 0.86
C GLN A 114 -13.21 -11.59 1.04
N PRO A 115 -12.70 -11.17 2.23
CA PRO A 115 -11.28 -11.21 2.52
C PRO A 115 -10.70 -12.60 2.28
N THR A 116 -9.76 -12.70 1.35
CA THR A 116 -9.17 -13.94 0.89
C THR A 116 -7.67 -13.76 0.72
N PRO A 117 -6.82 -14.55 1.39
CA PRO A 117 -5.37 -14.52 1.17
C PRO A 117 -4.99 -14.88 -0.26
N SER A 118 -3.78 -14.49 -0.66
CA SER A 118 -3.19 -14.78 -1.96
C SER A 118 -1.75 -15.28 -1.79
N ASP A 119 -1.04 -15.50 -2.90
CA ASP A 119 0.37 -15.88 -2.84
C ASP A 119 1.26 -14.76 -2.24
N GLU A 120 0.83 -13.52 -2.35
CA GLU A 120 1.56 -12.36 -1.85
C GLU A 120 1.09 -11.90 -0.47
N THR A 121 -0.05 -12.40 0.01
CA THR A 121 -0.66 -12.01 1.28
C THR A 121 -1.00 -13.23 2.12
N SER A 122 -0.44 -13.32 3.32
CA SER A 122 -0.72 -14.42 4.24
C SER A 122 -2.02 -14.24 5.01
N GLU A 123 -2.42 -13.00 5.24
CA GLU A 123 -3.65 -12.65 5.95
C GLU A 123 -4.30 -11.42 5.31
N VAL A 124 -5.62 -11.37 5.34
CA VAL A 124 -6.43 -10.23 4.90
C VAL A 124 -7.48 -9.97 5.96
N ARG A 125 -7.58 -8.73 6.44
CA ARG A 125 -8.50 -8.38 7.53
C ARG A 125 -9.14 -7.01 7.34
N TRP A 126 -10.40 -6.92 7.76
CA TRP A 126 -11.02 -5.64 8.09
C TRP A 126 -10.59 -5.25 9.50
N VAL A 127 -10.03 -4.05 9.66
CA VAL A 127 -9.46 -3.59 10.92
C VAL A 127 -10.10 -2.26 11.30
N SER A 128 -10.60 -2.19 12.53
CA SER A 128 -11.12 -0.93 13.05
C SER A 128 -9.99 0.09 13.26
N VAL A 129 -10.28 1.36 13.02
CA VAL A 129 -9.28 2.45 13.13
C VAL A 129 -8.60 2.44 14.51
N GLY A 130 -9.35 2.15 15.57
CA GLY A 130 -8.80 2.08 16.93
C GLY A 130 -7.77 0.96 17.15
N ASP A 131 -7.79 -0.09 16.34
CA ASP A 131 -6.89 -1.24 16.49
C ASP A 131 -5.64 -1.16 15.58
N ILE A 132 -5.60 -0.23 14.64
CA ILE A 132 -4.52 -0.13 13.64
C ILE A 132 -3.15 0.04 14.30
N ALA A 133 -3.06 0.75 15.41
CA ALA A 133 -1.79 0.98 16.11
C ALA A 133 -1.11 -0.32 16.57
N SER A 134 -1.86 -1.40 16.79
CA SER A 134 -1.33 -2.71 17.20
C SER A 134 -0.78 -3.54 16.03
N TYR A 135 -1.00 -3.12 14.79
CA TYR A 135 -0.54 -3.80 13.59
C TYR A 135 0.85 -3.30 13.20
N GLU A 136 1.79 -4.21 13.03
CA GLU A 136 3.17 -3.88 12.68
C GLU A 136 3.27 -3.52 11.20
N MET A 137 3.78 -2.32 10.92
CA MET A 137 3.87 -1.76 9.57
C MET A 137 5.23 -1.13 9.34
N ASP A 138 5.66 -1.11 8.07
CA ASP A 138 6.76 -0.22 7.67
C ASP A 138 6.41 1.23 8.03
N PRO A 139 7.40 2.04 8.48
CA PRO A 139 7.13 3.45 8.86
C PRO A 139 6.44 4.26 7.79
N SER A 140 6.76 4.06 6.51
CA SER A 140 6.11 4.77 5.40
C SER A 140 4.63 4.40 5.28
N MET A 141 4.31 3.12 5.44
CA MET A 141 2.93 2.63 5.39
C MET A 141 2.12 3.17 6.58
N ARG A 142 2.70 3.14 7.78
CA ARG A 142 2.06 3.71 8.97
C ARG A 142 1.77 5.19 8.79
N PHE A 143 2.69 5.92 8.19
CA PHE A 143 2.51 7.35 7.91
C PHE A 143 1.33 7.60 6.96
N ARG A 144 1.19 6.79 5.91
CA ARG A 144 0.08 6.86 4.93
C ARG A 144 -1.27 6.57 5.59
N VAL A 145 -1.33 5.50 6.37
CA VAL A 145 -2.56 5.12 7.10
C VAL A 145 -2.91 6.19 8.13
N HIS A 146 -1.92 6.70 8.86
CA HIS A 146 -2.12 7.73 9.88
C HIS A 146 -2.66 9.04 9.28
N HIS A 147 -2.16 9.43 8.11
CA HIS A 147 -2.69 10.59 7.40
C HIS A 147 -4.18 10.43 7.10
N TYR A 148 -4.57 9.27 6.57
CA TYR A 148 -5.97 8.98 6.26
C TYR A 148 -6.84 8.99 7.53
N THR A 149 -6.41 8.30 8.59
CA THR A 149 -7.21 8.16 9.83
C THR A 149 -7.33 9.46 10.61
N GLY A 150 -6.46 10.43 10.36
CA GLY A 150 -6.54 11.77 10.93
C GLY A 150 -7.65 12.64 10.33
N ASP A 151 -8.39 12.12 9.35
CA ASP A 151 -9.46 12.84 8.64
C ASP A 151 -8.99 14.22 8.11
N PRO A 152 -7.94 14.25 7.29
CA PRO A 152 -7.37 15.50 6.82
C PRO A 152 -8.29 16.20 5.82
N ALA A 153 -8.24 17.54 5.80
CA ALA A 153 -9.01 18.34 4.85
C ALA A 153 -8.49 18.21 3.41
N GLU A 154 -7.21 17.88 3.25
CA GLU A 154 -6.54 17.83 1.95
C GLU A 154 -5.68 16.57 1.81
N PRO A 155 -5.45 16.09 0.56
CA PRO A 155 -4.49 15.04 0.32
C PRO A 155 -3.07 15.44 0.72
N TYR A 156 -2.29 14.45 1.16
CA TYR A 156 -0.86 14.64 1.41
C TYR A 156 -0.10 14.74 0.09
N ILE A 157 0.87 15.65 0.00
CA ILE A 157 1.79 15.76 -1.12
C ILE A 157 3.22 15.89 -0.54
N GLY A 158 4.07 14.89 -0.83
CA GLY A 158 5.43 14.92 -0.33
C GLY A 158 6.27 13.70 -0.67
#